data_c32caf1a13f38605a671e990b9f2212e
#
_entry.id   c32caf1a13f38605a671e990b9f2212e
#
_cell.length_a   1.000
_cell.length_b   1.000
_cell.length_c   1.000
_cell.angle_alpha   90.00
_cell.angle_beta   90.00
_cell.angle_gamma   90.00
#
_symmetry.space_group_name_H-M   'P 1'
#
loop_
_entity.id
_entity.type
_entity.pdbx_description
1 polymer ?
#
loop_
_entity_poly.entity_id
_entity_poly.type
_entity_poly.pdbx_seq_one_letter_code
_entity_poly.pdbx_strand_id
1 'polypeptide(L)'
;MTAAVPAGGEVADYVALLKPRVMSLVVFTGFAGLYLAPGTIHPVIAAVAVLCIAVGAGASGAINMWYDRDIDAVMERTAERPVPKGRIEPGAALAFGVALSLWSVMVMGLAVGWAAAALLAFTIAFYVFIYTIWLKRRTPQNIVIGGAAGAFPPMVGWAAVTGDISLSSIVLFAIIFMWTPPHFWALALYRRGDYEKAGVPMLPVVAGEKETKRQIVLYSVLLAPLGMVPTFIGMSSWFYGSFAAALGAIFVGFCVAVYRETGDRYARRTFAFSILYLFLLFAALIADKAIGLVG
;
A
#
# COMPACT_ATOMS: atom_id res chain seq x y z
N MET A 1 42.20 1.30 5.03
CA MET A 1 41.80 -0.09 4.71
C MET A 1 40.31 -0.09 4.50
N THR A 2 39.87 0.00 3.25
CA THR A 2 38.46 -0.18 2.88
C THR A 2 38.16 -1.67 2.98
N ALA A 3 37.35 -2.06 3.97
CA ALA A 3 36.83 -3.41 4.05
C ALA A 3 36.11 -3.70 2.73
N ALA A 4 36.55 -4.73 2.01
CA ALA A 4 35.87 -5.21 0.82
C ALA A 4 34.45 -5.61 1.25
N VAL A 5 33.43 -4.93 0.68
CA VAL A 5 32.04 -5.36 0.81
C VAL A 5 31.97 -6.76 0.20
N PRO A 6 31.44 -7.77 0.91
CA PRO A 6 31.30 -9.11 0.34
C PRO A 6 30.46 -9.02 -0.93
N ALA A 7 30.95 -9.60 -2.01
CA ALA A 7 30.20 -9.69 -3.27
C ALA A 7 28.96 -10.56 -3.04
N GLY A 8 27.81 -9.91 -2.89
CA GLY A 8 26.51 -10.53 -2.60
C GLY A 8 26.10 -10.29 -1.14
N GLY A 9 25.08 -9.45 -0.93
CA GLY A 9 24.55 -9.16 0.42
C GLY A 9 24.07 -10.40 1.16
N GLU A 10 23.86 -10.28 2.47
CA GLU A 10 23.30 -11.35 3.29
C GLU A 10 21.82 -11.61 2.93
N VAL A 11 21.30 -12.78 3.26
CA VAL A 11 19.88 -13.12 3.08
C VAL A 11 18.96 -12.07 3.72
N ALA A 12 19.36 -11.56 4.89
CA ALA A 12 18.62 -10.49 5.59
C ALA A 12 18.50 -9.20 4.76
N ASP A 13 19.51 -8.87 3.96
CA ASP A 13 19.48 -7.70 3.08
C ASP A 13 18.51 -7.89 1.92
N TYR A 14 18.45 -9.08 1.32
CA TYR A 14 17.47 -9.42 0.29
C TYR A 14 16.03 -9.41 0.84
N VAL A 15 15.82 -9.91 2.06
CA VAL A 15 14.52 -9.79 2.74
C VAL A 15 14.17 -8.32 3.00
N ALA A 16 15.15 -7.49 3.37
CA ALA A 16 14.94 -6.05 3.59
C ALA A 16 14.55 -5.31 2.29
N LEU A 17 15.01 -5.77 1.10
CA LEU A 17 14.56 -5.23 -0.19
C LEU A 17 13.06 -5.37 -0.38
N LEU A 18 12.46 -6.46 0.10
CA LEU A 18 11.03 -6.76 -0.01
C LEU A 18 10.16 -5.93 0.94
N LYS A 19 10.75 -5.15 1.85
CA LYS A 19 10.05 -4.25 2.79
C LYS A 19 8.93 -4.93 3.60
N PRO A 20 9.16 -6.07 4.29
CA PRO A 20 8.11 -6.92 4.86
C PRO A 20 7.13 -6.18 5.79
N ARG A 21 7.62 -5.20 6.57
CA ARG A 21 6.76 -4.39 7.46
C ARG A 21 5.74 -3.54 6.70
N VAL A 22 6.11 -3.01 5.53
CA VAL A 22 5.19 -2.23 4.69
C VAL A 22 4.25 -3.18 3.94
N MET A 23 4.77 -4.32 3.48
CA MET A 23 4.00 -5.27 2.69
C MET A 23 2.97 -6.05 3.50
N SER A 24 3.09 -6.14 4.84
CA SER A 24 2.15 -6.88 5.67
C SER A 24 0.69 -6.43 5.48
N LEU A 25 0.43 -5.12 5.42
CA LEU A 25 -0.92 -4.60 5.21
C LEU A 25 -1.41 -4.83 3.77
N VAL A 26 -0.51 -4.76 2.79
CA VAL A 26 -0.79 -5.07 1.37
C VAL A 26 -1.22 -6.52 1.21
N VAL A 27 -0.48 -7.45 1.80
CA VAL A 27 -0.78 -8.89 1.79
C VAL A 27 -2.10 -9.17 2.50
N PHE A 28 -2.32 -8.54 3.66
CA PHE A 28 -3.56 -8.67 4.42
C PHE A 28 -4.78 -8.19 3.61
N THR A 29 -4.70 -7.03 2.96
CA THR A 29 -5.83 -6.54 2.14
C THR A 29 -6.02 -7.37 0.87
N GLY A 30 -4.95 -7.91 0.28
CA GLY A 30 -5.02 -8.89 -0.81
C GLY A 30 -5.73 -10.18 -0.38
N PHE A 31 -5.37 -10.72 0.80
CA PHE A 31 -6.08 -11.84 1.40
C PHE A 31 -7.55 -11.51 1.68
N ALA A 32 -7.85 -10.32 2.21
CA ALA A 32 -9.22 -9.89 2.45
C ALA A 32 -10.05 -9.88 1.16
N GLY A 33 -9.50 -9.34 0.07
CA GLY A 33 -10.17 -9.38 -1.23
C GLY A 33 -10.46 -10.80 -1.73
N LEU A 34 -9.52 -11.72 -1.56
CA LEU A 34 -9.69 -13.13 -1.87
C LEU A 34 -10.77 -13.78 -1.00
N TYR A 35 -10.73 -13.55 0.32
CA TYR A 35 -11.67 -14.13 1.27
C TYR A 35 -13.09 -13.60 1.06
N LEU A 36 -13.24 -12.31 0.75
CA LEU A 36 -14.53 -11.65 0.55
C LEU A 36 -15.19 -11.96 -0.79
N ALA A 37 -14.43 -12.42 -1.78
CA ALA A 37 -14.96 -12.78 -3.10
C ALA A 37 -16.03 -13.87 -3.00
N PRO A 38 -17.08 -13.84 -3.84
CA PRO A 38 -18.06 -14.90 -3.94
C PRO A 38 -17.45 -16.15 -4.60
N GLY A 39 -17.89 -17.32 -4.19
CA GLY A 39 -17.39 -18.60 -4.69
C GLY A 39 -16.42 -19.27 -3.74
N THR A 40 -15.78 -20.32 -4.24
CA THR A 40 -14.82 -21.13 -3.47
C THR A 40 -13.53 -21.30 -4.24
N ILE A 41 -12.43 -21.30 -3.53
CA ILE A 41 -11.09 -21.57 -4.05
C ILE A 41 -10.42 -22.64 -3.19
N HIS A 42 -9.69 -23.55 -3.81
CA HIS A 42 -8.95 -24.55 -3.03
C HIS A 42 -7.92 -23.87 -2.11
N PRO A 43 -7.80 -24.25 -0.83
CA PRO A 43 -6.92 -23.56 0.14
C PRO A 43 -5.45 -23.43 -0.31
N VAL A 44 -4.93 -24.45 -1.00
CA VAL A 44 -3.56 -24.40 -1.54
C VAL A 44 -3.45 -23.32 -2.63
N ILE A 45 -4.44 -23.24 -3.53
CA ILE A 45 -4.46 -22.20 -4.58
C ILE A 45 -4.61 -20.82 -3.97
N ALA A 46 -5.45 -20.66 -2.94
CA ALA A 46 -5.58 -19.42 -2.16
C ALA A 46 -4.23 -19.00 -1.54
N ALA A 47 -3.51 -19.93 -0.92
CA ALA A 47 -2.19 -19.67 -0.36
C ALA A 47 -1.18 -19.25 -1.44
N VAL A 48 -1.20 -19.90 -2.62
CA VAL A 48 -0.37 -19.52 -3.76
C VAL A 48 -0.71 -18.11 -4.24
N ALA A 49 -1.99 -17.76 -4.35
CA ALA A 49 -2.42 -16.42 -4.77
C ALA A 49 -1.89 -15.34 -3.80
N VAL A 50 -2.05 -15.55 -2.49
CA VAL A 50 -1.55 -14.62 -1.45
C VAL A 50 -0.01 -14.53 -1.50
N LEU A 51 0.69 -15.64 -1.70
CA LEU A 51 2.14 -15.66 -1.87
C LEU A 51 2.57 -14.84 -3.11
N CYS A 52 1.89 -15.01 -4.24
CA CYS A 52 2.18 -14.25 -5.46
C CYS A 52 1.94 -12.75 -5.25
N ILE A 53 0.88 -12.35 -4.54
CA ILE A 53 0.64 -10.95 -4.16
C ILE A 53 1.79 -10.43 -3.29
N ALA A 54 2.21 -11.19 -2.28
CA ALA A 54 3.29 -10.82 -1.37
C ALA A 54 4.64 -10.66 -2.10
N VAL A 55 4.97 -11.64 -2.95
CA VAL A 55 6.22 -11.61 -3.73
C VAL A 55 6.22 -10.48 -4.75
N GLY A 56 5.12 -10.28 -5.50
CA GLY A 56 5.00 -9.20 -6.48
C GLY A 56 5.08 -7.80 -5.85
N ALA A 57 4.43 -7.61 -4.70
CA ALA A 57 4.53 -6.35 -3.94
C ALA A 57 5.96 -6.12 -3.42
N GLY A 58 6.61 -7.15 -2.87
CA GLY A 58 7.99 -7.10 -2.43
C GLY A 58 8.96 -6.81 -3.58
N ALA A 59 8.77 -7.48 -4.72
CA ALA A 59 9.55 -7.28 -5.95
C ALA A 59 9.49 -5.84 -6.43
N SER A 60 8.29 -5.25 -6.45
CA SER A 60 8.10 -3.82 -6.75
C SER A 60 8.88 -2.93 -5.77
N GLY A 61 8.90 -3.32 -4.47
CA GLY A 61 9.69 -2.66 -3.43
C GLY A 61 11.20 -2.71 -3.68
N ALA A 62 11.73 -3.84 -4.17
CA ALA A 62 13.14 -4.00 -4.53
C ALA A 62 13.53 -3.14 -5.73
N ILE A 63 12.70 -3.14 -6.79
CA ILE A 63 12.92 -2.29 -7.98
C ILE A 63 12.85 -0.80 -7.60
N ASN A 64 11.90 -0.42 -6.73
CA ASN A 64 11.82 0.96 -6.22
C ASN A 64 13.08 1.35 -5.43
N MET A 65 13.64 0.44 -4.60
CA MET A 65 14.85 0.72 -3.84
C MET A 65 16.09 0.86 -4.74
N TRP A 66 16.14 0.09 -5.84
CA TRP A 66 17.16 0.26 -6.86
C TRP A 66 17.07 1.64 -7.54
N TYR A 67 15.85 2.04 -7.96
CA TYR A 67 15.66 3.29 -8.68
C TYR A 67 15.89 4.52 -7.80
N ASP A 68 15.40 4.47 -6.56
CA ASP A 68 15.44 5.58 -5.62
C ASP A 68 16.70 5.63 -4.75
N ARG A 69 17.75 4.84 -5.05
CA ARG A 69 18.97 4.74 -4.23
C ARG A 69 19.65 6.05 -3.94
N ASP A 70 19.60 7.01 -4.87
CA ASP A 70 20.15 8.35 -4.74
C ASP A 70 19.37 9.19 -3.72
N ILE A 71 18.06 9.27 -3.84
CA ILE A 71 17.22 10.00 -2.88
C ILE A 71 17.15 9.28 -1.52
N ASP A 72 17.17 7.94 -1.52
CA ASP A 72 17.19 7.16 -0.30
C ASP A 72 18.47 7.38 0.52
N ALA A 73 19.61 7.63 -0.13
CA ALA A 73 20.88 7.89 0.54
C ALA A 73 20.91 9.21 1.31
N VAL A 74 20.12 10.21 0.92
CA VAL A 74 20.09 11.53 1.57
C VAL A 74 18.96 11.68 2.60
N MET A 75 18.00 10.75 2.62
CA MET A 75 16.90 10.74 3.58
C MET A 75 17.28 9.94 4.82
N GLU A 76 17.17 10.53 6.02
CA GLU A 76 17.49 9.89 7.31
C GLU A 76 16.80 8.52 7.47
N ARG A 77 15.51 8.43 7.09
CA ARG A 77 14.70 7.22 7.22
C ARG A 77 15.16 6.07 6.33
N THR A 78 15.81 6.33 5.21
CA THR A 78 16.09 5.34 4.15
C THR A 78 17.58 5.16 3.85
N ALA A 79 18.45 5.99 4.40
CA ALA A 79 19.90 5.91 4.22
C ALA A 79 20.50 4.56 4.65
N GLU A 80 19.88 3.89 5.63
CA GLU A 80 20.32 2.58 6.14
C GLU A 80 19.82 1.38 5.32
N ARG A 81 19.10 1.63 4.21
CA ARG A 81 18.64 0.54 3.33
C ARG A 81 19.82 -0.19 2.65
N PRO A 82 19.63 -1.47 2.25
CA PRO A 82 20.74 -2.28 1.69
C PRO A 82 21.44 -1.65 0.49
N VAL A 83 20.69 -1.07 -0.45
CA VAL A 83 21.28 -0.48 -1.68
C VAL A 83 22.00 0.83 -1.41
N PRO A 84 21.42 1.84 -0.71
CA PRO A 84 22.13 3.06 -0.35
C PRO A 84 23.40 2.82 0.49
N LYS A 85 23.37 1.81 1.37
CA LYS A 85 24.54 1.42 2.19
C LYS A 85 25.59 0.59 1.44
N GLY A 86 25.34 0.23 0.18
CA GLY A 86 26.26 -0.60 -0.60
C GLY A 86 26.35 -2.05 -0.15
N ARG A 87 25.41 -2.56 0.70
CA ARG A 87 25.36 -3.96 1.10
C ARG A 87 24.88 -4.88 -0.02
N ILE A 88 24.03 -4.36 -0.90
CA ILE A 88 23.62 -5.03 -2.14
C ILE A 88 23.96 -4.12 -3.31
N GLU A 89 24.59 -4.71 -4.32
CA GLU A 89 24.86 -4.00 -5.57
C GLU A 89 23.54 -3.60 -6.25
N PRO A 90 23.43 -2.36 -6.80
CA PRO A 90 22.21 -1.90 -7.46
C PRO A 90 21.72 -2.84 -8.57
N GLY A 91 22.63 -3.38 -9.39
CA GLY A 91 22.30 -4.36 -10.43
C GLY A 91 21.70 -5.64 -9.90
N ALA A 92 22.22 -6.16 -8.78
CA ALA A 92 21.68 -7.34 -8.10
C ALA A 92 20.28 -7.09 -7.52
N ALA A 93 20.04 -5.92 -6.93
CA ALA A 93 18.70 -5.54 -6.44
C ALA A 93 17.66 -5.45 -7.56
N LEU A 94 18.04 -4.88 -8.71
CA LEU A 94 17.18 -4.82 -9.89
C LEU A 94 16.88 -6.22 -10.43
N ALA A 95 17.92 -7.05 -10.65
CA ALA A 95 17.76 -8.40 -11.16
C ALA A 95 16.87 -9.25 -10.25
N PHE A 96 17.06 -9.16 -8.92
CA PHE A 96 16.23 -9.81 -7.94
C PHE A 96 14.75 -9.38 -8.02
N GLY A 97 14.50 -8.06 -8.07
CA GLY A 97 13.14 -7.52 -8.20
C GLY A 97 12.46 -7.94 -9.50
N VAL A 98 13.17 -7.90 -10.65
CA VAL A 98 12.64 -8.33 -11.94
C VAL A 98 12.35 -9.84 -11.95
N ALA A 99 13.28 -10.66 -11.47
CA ALA A 99 13.09 -12.12 -11.40
C ALA A 99 11.86 -12.50 -10.55
N LEU A 100 11.71 -11.90 -9.38
CA LEU A 100 10.55 -12.14 -8.51
C LEU A 100 9.24 -11.61 -9.11
N SER A 101 9.27 -10.48 -9.85
CA SER A 101 8.09 -9.96 -10.55
C SER A 101 7.61 -10.93 -11.61
N LEU A 102 8.52 -11.41 -12.46
CA LEU A 102 8.20 -12.41 -13.49
C LEU A 102 7.71 -13.71 -12.87
N TRP A 103 8.39 -14.21 -11.85
CA TRP A 103 8.01 -15.42 -11.15
C TRP A 103 6.60 -15.30 -10.55
N SER A 104 6.29 -14.22 -9.84
CA SER A 104 4.99 -14.04 -9.19
C SER A 104 3.84 -13.97 -10.18
N VAL A 105 4.02 -13.28 -11.32
CA VAL A 105 3.01 -13.19 -12.38
C VAL A 105 2.81 -14.53 -13.09
N MET A 106 3.91 -15.22 -13.42
CA MET A 106 3.83 -16.53 -14.07
C MET A 106 3.17 -17.58 -13.18
N VAL A 107 3.56 -17.66 -11.91
CA VAL A 107 2.95 -18.60 -10.96
C VAL A 107 1.47 -18.26 -10.73
N MET A 108 1.11 -16.97 -10.59
CA MET A 108 -0.27 -16.53 -10.49
C MET A 108 -1.09 -16.99 -11.72
N GLY A 109 -0.55 -16.82 -12.93
CA GLY A 109 -1.24 -17.22 -14.18
C GLY A 109 -1.44 -18.72 -14.29
N LEU A 110 -0.40 -19.50 -14.03
CA LEU A 110 -0.40 -20.95 -14.22
C LEU A 110 -1.16 -21.70 -13.12
N ALA A 111 -1.07 -21.24 -11.86
CA ALA A 111 -1.64 -21.95 -10.72
C ALA A 111 -3.01 -21.40 -10.28
N VAL A 112 -3.32 -20.14 -10.53
CA VAL A 112 -4.53 -19.47 -10.02
C VAL A 112 -5.44 -19.03 -11.17
N GLY A 113 -4.95 -18.15 -12.06
CA GLY A 113 -5.72 -17.67 -13.19
C GLY A 113 -5.14 -16.41 -13.85
N TRP A 114 -5.35 -16.29 -15.15
CA TRP A 114 -4.75 -15.22 -15.95
C TRP A 114 -5.34 -13.84 -15.68
N ALA A 115 -6.58 -13.73 -15.21
CA ALA A 115 -7.18 -12.46 -14.81
C ALA A 115 -6.45 -11.86 -13.59
N ALA A 116 -6.22 -12.67 -12.55
CA ALA A 116 -5.45 -12.26 -11.37
C ALA A 116 -3.99 -11.96 -11.73
N ALA A 117 -3.38 -12.75 -12.62
CA ALA A 117 -2.01 -12.52 -13.10
C ALA A 117 -1.89 -11.20 -13.87
N ALA A 118 -2.84 -10.89 -14.75
CA ALA A 118 -2.87 -9.62 -15.50
C ALA A 118 -3.00 -8.40 -14.54
N LEU A 119 -3.88 -8.49 -13.54
CA LEU A 119 -4.00 -7.45 -12.52
C LEU A 119 -2.74 -7.31 -11.67
N LEU A 120 -2.09 -8.42 -11.30
CA LEU A 120 -0.82 -8.39 -10.57
C LEU A 120 0.29 -7.75 -11.41
N ALA A 121 0.41 -8.15 -12.69
CA ALA A 121 1.36 -7.56 -13.63
C ALA A 121 1.11 -6.05 -13.80
N PHE A 122 -0.15 -5.65 -13.96
CA PHE A 122 -0.55 -4.26 -14.05
C PHE A 122 -0.18 -3.49 -12.76
N THR A 123 -0.43 -4.06 -11.59
CA THR A 123 -0.10 -3.45 -10.29
C THR A 123 1.41 -3.21 -10.16
N ILE A 124 2.23 -4.21 -10.51
CA ILE A 124 3.70 -4.11 -10.50
C ILE A 124 4.15 -3.03 -11.49
N ALA A 125 3.65 -3.07 -12.73
CA ALA A 125 3.99 -2.10 -13.76
C ALA A 125 3.57 -0.67 -13.36
N PHE A 126 2.38 -0.49 -12.80
CA PHE A 126 1.89 0.79 -12.31
C PHE A 126 2.78 1.35 -11.20
N TYR A 127 3.14 0.52 -10.21
CA TYR A 127 4.02 0.93 -9.12
C TYR A 127 5.42 1.32 -9.63
N VAL A 128 6.00 0.52 -10.53
CA VAL A 128 7.36 0.75 -11.04
C VAL A 128 7.39 1.92 -12.01
N PHE A 129 6.61 1.88 -13.08
CA PHE A 129 6.71 2.84 -14.16
C PHE A 129 5.96 4.14 -13.85
N ILE A 130 4.71 4.06 -13.36
CA ILE A 130 3.88 5.25 -13.14
C ILE A 130 4.30 5.93 -11.83
N TYR A 131 4.26 5.22 -10.70
CA TYR A 131 4.56 5.85 -9.41
C TYR A 131 6.06 6.12 -9.24
N THR A 132 6.93 5.09 -9.32
CA THR A 132 8.36 5.22 -8.97
C THR A 132 9.13 6.04 -9.99
N ILE A 133 9.04 5.69 -11.28
CA ILE A 133 9.87 6.31 -12.33
C ILE A 133 9.29 7.65 -12.77
N TRP A 134 7.98 7.72 -12.96
CA TRP A 134 7.38 8.92 -13.53
C TRP A 134 6.95 9.95 -12.49
N LEU A 135 6.01 9.61 -11.58
CA LEU A 135 5.33 10.61 -10.75
C LEU A 135 6.15 11.07 -9.55
N LYS A 136 6.85 10.15 -8.86
CA LYS A 136 7.44 10.39 -7.54
C LYS A 136 8.35 11.61 -7.50
N ARG A 137 9.10 11.85 -8.56
CA ARG A 137 10.08 12.95 -8.66
C ARG A 137 9.55 14.18 -9.39
N ARG A 138 8.31 14.18 -9.89
CA ARG A 138 7.80 15.21 -10.81
C ARG A 138 6.58 15.98 -10.31
N THR A 139 5.79 15.39 -9.42
CA THR A 139 4.52 16.00 -9.05
C THR A 139 4.13 15.71 -7.60
N PRO A 140 3.50 16.67 -6.89
CA PRO A 140 2.92 16.42 -5.56
C PRO A 140 1.72 15.47 -5.58
N GLN A 141 1.14 15.20 -6.77
CA GLN A 141 0.08 14.21 -6.96
C GLN A 141 0.60 12.76 -6.95
N ASN A 142 1.92 12.57 -6.78
CA ASN A 142 2.53 11.23 -6.74
C ASN A 142 1.88 10.32 -5.69
N ILE A 143 1.42 10.87 -4.55
CA ILE A 143 0.74 10.11 -3.49
C ILE A 143 -0.69 9.76 -3.89
N VAL A 144 -1.42 10.68 -4.51
CA VAL A 144 -2.81 10.42 -4.92
C VAL A 144 -2.84 9.37 -6.02
N ILE A 145 -2.18 9.67 -7.15
CA ILE A 145 -2.20 8.77 -8.32
C ILE A 145 -1.43 7.47 -8.00
N GLY A 146 -0.22 7.59 -7.43
CA GLY A 146 0.62 6.44 -7.07
C GLY A 146 0.01 5.54 -6.00
N GLY A 147 -0.88 6.09 -5.17
CA GLY A 147 -1.64 5.34 -4.16
C GLY A 147 -2.47 4.20 -4.73
N ALA A 148 -2.86 4.29 -6.02
CA ALA A 148 -3.57 3.22 -6.71
C ALA A 148 -2.78 1.89 -6.68
N ALA A 149 -1.46 1.92 -6.77
CA ALA A 149 -0.65 0.70 -6.72
C ALA A 149 -0.87 -0.09 -5.41
N GLY A 150 -0.98 0.60 -4.28
CA GLY A 150 -1.27 -0.02 -2.98
C GLY A 150 -2.73 -0.44 -2.80
N ALA A 151 -3.63 0.03 -3.66
CA ALA A 151 -5.06 -0.24 -3.61
C ALA A 151 -5.49 -1.44 -4.48
N PHE A 152 -4.69 -1.89 -5.45
CA PHE A 152 -5.00 -3.05 -6.29
C PHE A 152 -5.00 -4.41 -5.60
N PRO A 153 -4.21 -4.70 -4.55
CA PRO A 153 -4.10 -6.03 -3.96
C PRO A 153 -5.44 -6.72 -3.65
N PRO A 154 -6.46 -6.08 -3.05
CA PRO A 154 -7.76 -6.74 -2.85
C PRO A 154 -8.48 -7.07 -4.16
N MET A 155 -8.30 -6.28 -5.23
CA MET A 155 -8.85 -6.63 -6.54
C MET A 155 -8.14 -7.85 -7.14
N VAL A 156 -6.81 -7.96 -6.96
CA VAL A 156 -6.05 -9.15 -7.39
C VAL A 156 -6.53 -10.39 -6.63
N GLY A 157 -6.69 -10.27 -5.29
CA GLY A 157 -7.22 -11.35 -4.46
C GLY A 157 -8.64 -11.75 -4.86
N TRP A 158 -9.51 -10.80 -5.17
CA TRP A 158 -10.87 -11.03 -5.68
C TRP A 158 -10.85 -11.77 -7.01
N ALA A 159 -10.07 -11.29 -7.97
CA ALA A 159 -9.94 -11.91 -9.29
C ALA A 159 -9.33 -13.31 -9.24
N ALA A 160 -8.55 -13.64 -8.20
CA ALA A 160 -8.03 -14.99 -8.00
C ALA A 160 -9.14 -16.02 -7.73
N VAL A 161 -10.29 -15.59 -7.20
CA VAL A 161 -11.44 -16.46 -6.94
C VAL A 161 -12.44 -16.42 -8.08
N THR A 162 -12.75 -15.23 -8.59
CA THR A 162 -13.86 -15.01 -9.53
C THR A 162 -13.42 -14.98 -10.99
N GLY A 163 -12.14 -14.74 -11.25
CA GLY A 163 -11.64 -14.49 -12.62
C GLY A 163 -12.08 -13.14 -13.20
N ASP A 164 -12.70 -12.26 -12.41
CA ASP A 164 -13.32 -11.03 -12.89
C ASP A 164 -13.14 -9.86 -11.88
N ILE A 165 -13.52 -8.66 -12.31
CA ILE A 165 -13.58 -7.42 -11.52
C ILE A 165 -15.04 -7.05 -11.31
N SER A 166 -15.48 -6.95 -10.06
CA SER A 166 -16.84 -6.56 -9.70
C SER A 166 -16.87 -5.20 -9.00
N LEU A 167 -18.09 -4.65 -8.84
CA LEU A 167 -18.30 -3.43 -8.06
C LEU A 167 -17.73 -3.56 -6.64
N SER A 168 -17.91 -4.71 -6.01
CA SER A 168 -17.37 -4.97 -4.66
C SER A 168 -15.85 -4.85 -4.60
N SER A 169 -15.13 -5.43 -5.58
CA SER A 169 -13.67 -5.33 -5.65
C SER A 169 -13.20 -3.88 -5.93
N ILE A 170 -13.94 -3.14 -6.72
CA ILE A 170 -13.70 -1.71 -6.99
C ILE A 170 -13.90 -0.89 -5.71
N VAL A 171 -14.91 -1.20 -4.89
CA VAL A 171 -15.13 -0.52 -3.60
C VAL A 171 -13.99 -0.78 -2.64
N LEU A 172 -13.48 -2.03 -2.54
CA LEU A 172 -12.30 -2.33 -1.72
C LEU A 172 -11.07 -1.55 -2.19
N PHE A 173 -10.85 -1.45 -3.49
CA PHE A 173 -9.81 -0.60 -4.08
C PHE A 173 -10.02 0.87 -3.70
N ALA A 174 -11.23 1.41 -3.88
CA ALA A 174 -11.53 2.81 -3.64
C ALA A 174 -11.29 3.22 -2.18
N ILE A 175 -11.62 2.36 -1.22
CA ILE A 175 -11.34 2.58 0.20
C ILE A 175 -9.84 2.79 0.44
N ILE A 176 -8.98 1.92 -0.08
CA ILE A 176 -7.52 2.03 0.11
C ILE A 176 -6.97 3.22 -0.67
N PHE A 177 -7.48 3.46 -1.87
CA PHE A 177 -7.08 4.58 -2.70
C PHE A 177 -7.34 5.92 -2.00
N MET A 178 -8.54 6.11 -1.43
CA MET A 178 -8.89 7.32 -0.68
C MET A 178 -8.21 7.42 0.69
N TRP A 179 -7.82 6.28 1.29
CA TRP A 179 -7.05 6.23 2.52
C TRP A 179 -5.59 6.65 2.34
N THR A 180 -5.02 6.39 1.16
CA THR A 180 -3.60 6.61 0.89
C THR A 180 -3.16 8.08 1.08
N PRO A 181 -3.85 9.12 0.56
CA PRO A 181 -3.43 10.50 0.72
C PRO A 181 -3.35 10.96 2.18
N PRO A 182 -4.39 10.84 3.03
CA PRO A 182 -4.28 11.28 4.41
C PRO A 182 -3.22 10.52 5.22
N HIS A 183 -3.02 9.22 4.92
CA HIS A 183 -1.96 8.42 5.54
C HIS A 183 -0.57 8.96 5.21
N PHE A 184 -0.24 9.08 3.92
CA PHE A 184 1.10 9.50 3.50
C PHE A 184 1.37 10.98 3.74
N TRP A 185 0.37 11.85 3.63
CA TRP A 185 0.57 13.27 3.93
C TRP A 185 0.75 13.51 5.43
N ALA A 186 0.12 12.73 6.29
CA ALA A 186 0.42 12.75 7.72
C ALA A 186 1.90 12.42 8.00
N LEU A 187 2.45 11.38 7.33
CA LEU A 187 3.88 11.07 7.38
C LEU A 187 4.74 12.22 6.82
N ALA A 188 4.35 12.77 5.67
CA ALA A 188 5.11 13.80 4.98
C ALA A 188 5.20 15.12 5.77
N LEU A 189 4.21 15.44 6.61
CA LEU A 189 4.25 16.62 7.47
C LEU A 189 5.44 16.57 8.43
N TYR A 190 5.59 15.51 9.22
CA TYR A 190 6.68 15.40 10.18
C TYR A 190 8.00 14.88 9.61
N ARG A 191 8.03 14.53 8.33
CA ARG A 191 9.24 14.17 7.56
C ARG A 191 9.53 15.16 6.43
N ARG A 192 8.95 16.34 6.49
CA ARG A 192 9.07 17.36 5.45
C ARG A 192 10.53 17.64 5.08
N GLY A 193 11.39 17.83 6.08
CA GLY A 193 12.81 18.12 5.86
C GLY A 193 13.57 17.03 5.10
N ASP A 194 13.22 15.75 5.29
CA ASP A 194 13.81 14.64 4.55
C ASP A 194 13.42 14.72 3.05
N TYR A 195 12.16 14.99 2.75
CA TYR A 195 11.67 15.11 1.36
C TYR A 195 12.23 16.36 0.67
N GLU A 196 12.37 17.44 1.39
CA GLU A 196 12.96 18.68 0.88
C GLU A 196 14.44 18.50 0.52
N LYS A 197 15.23 17.86 1.40
CA LYS A 197 16.65 17.51 1.14
C LYS A 197 16.80 16.56 -0.07
N ALA A 198 15.86 15.64 -0.25
CA ALA A 198 15.87 14.68 -1.35
C ALA A 198 15.30 15.24 -2.67
N GLY A 199 14.80 16.48 -2.69
CA GLY A 199 14.19 17.09 -3.87
C GLY A 199 12.90 16.42 -4.32
N VAL A 200 12.21 15.67 -3.42
CA VAL A 200 10.95 15.00 -3.74
C VAL A 200 9.79 15.96 -3.51
N PRO A 201 8.98 16.27 -4.54
CA PRO A 201 7.92 17.28 -4.46
C PRO A 201 6.68 16.76 -3.71
N MET A 202 6.84 16.44 -2.42
CA MET A 202 5.70 16.09 -1.57
C MET A 202 4.82 17.31 -1.32
N LEU A 203 3.51 17.09 -1.11
CA LEU A 203 2.55 18.18 -0.95
C LEU A 203 2.97 19.22 0.12
N PRO A 204 3.45 18.85 1.33
CA PRO A 204 3.89 19.85 2.31
C PRO A 204 5.15 20.62 1.89
N VAL A 205 5.96 20.08 0.97
CA VAL A 205 7.14 20.79 0.42
C VAL A 205 6.71 21.83 -0.60
N VAL A 206 5.77 21.48 -1.50
CA VAL A 206 5.36 22.32 -2.64
C VAL A 206 4.24 23.30 -2.28
N ALA A 207 3.21 22.84 -1.60
CA ALA A 207 2.00 23.63 -1.27
C ALA A 207 1.95 24.11 0.19
N GLY A 208 2.92 23.70 1.02
CA GLY A 208 3.00 24.04 2.42
C GLY A 208 2.09 23.21 3.32
N GLU A 209 2.30 23.40 4.64
CA GLU A 209 1.61 22.61 5.67
C GLU A 209 0.11 22.84 5.72
N LYS A 210 -0.32 24.11 5.60
CA LYS A 210 -1.75 24.49 5.72
C LYS A 210 -2.59 23.79 4.67
N GLU A 211 -2.14 23.80 3.41
CA GLU A 211 -2.87 23.14 2.32
C GLU A 211 -2.82 21.61 2.48
N THR A 212 -1.69 21.06 2.89
CA THR A 212 -1.58 19.61 3.16
C THR A 212 -2.56 19.17 4.25
N LYS A 213 -2.64 19.91 5.36
CA LYS A 213 -3.58 19.64 6.46
C LYS A 213 -5.04 19.73 5.99
N ARG A 214 -5.35 20.71 5.14
CA ARG A 214 -6.70 20.84 4.51
C ARG A 214 -7.04 19.61 3.65
N GLN A 215 -6.11 19.18 2.81
CA GLN A 215 -6.30 18.01 1.96
C GLN A 215 -6.45 16.72 2.80
N ILE A 216 -5.70 16.55 3.88
CA ILE A 216 -5.84 15.44 4.83
C ILE A 216 -7.29 15.36 5.36
N VAL A 217 -7.87 16.49 5.78
CA VAL A 217 -9.26 16.53 6.25
C VAL A 217 -10.23 16.21 5.12
N LEU A 218 -10.05 16.83 3.94
CA LEU A 218 -10.94 16.60 2.80
C LEU A 218 -11.02 15.11 2.43
N TYR A 219 -9.87 14.46 2.25
CA TYR A 219 -9.82 13.04 1.90
C TYR A 219 -10.36 12.15 3.01
N SER A 220 -10.15 12.50 4.29
CA SER A 220 -10.71 11.73 5.41
C SER A 220 -12.24 11.82 5.49
N VAL A 221 -12.80 12.99 5.20
CA VAL A 221 -14.27 13.20 5.15
C VAL A 221 -14.89 12.42 3.98
N LEU A 222 -14.21 12.31 2.83
CA LEU A 222 -14.67 11.49 1.70
C LEU A 222 -14.50 9.98 1.99
N LEU A 223 -13.44 9.60 2.68
CA LEU A 223 -13.17 8.20 3.05
C LEU A 223 -14.19 7.64 4.04
N ALA A 224 -14.65 8.44 5.01
CA ALA A 224 -15.55 7.96 6.06
C ALA A 224 -16.85 7.35 5.51
N PRO A 225 -17.64 8.02 4.63
CA PRO A 225 -18.81 7.39 4.02
C PRO A 225 -18.45 6.27 3.04
N LEU A 226 -17.30 6.35 2.35
CA LEU A 226 -16.85 5.29 1.45
C LEU A 226 -16.59 3.98 2.20
N GLY A 227 -16.09 4.04 3.44
CA GLY A 227 -15.95 2.86 4.31
C GLY A 227 -17.25 2.13 4.60
N MET A 228 -18.41 2.80 4.51
CA MET A 228 -19.74 2.22 4.71
C MET A 228 -20.33 1.63 3.42
N VAL A 229 -19.80 1.96 2.25
CA VAL A 229 -20.35 1.51 0.95
C VAL A 229 -20.50 0.00 0.85
N PRO A 230 -19.62 -0.86 1.42
CA PRO A 230 -19.83 -2.31 1.43
C PRO A 230 -21.21 -2.73 1.96
N THR A 231 -21.74 -2.05 2.98
CA THR A 231 -23.08 -2.32 3.52
C THR A 231 -24.18 -1.94 2.54
N PHE A 232 -24.08 -0.79 1.88
CA PHE A 232 -25.10 -0.31 0.96
C PHE A 232 -25.21 -1.12 -0.32
N ILE A 233 -24.10 -1.77 -0.75
CA ILE A 233 -24.10 -2.66 -1.91
C ILE A 233 -24.37 -4.13 -1.56
N GLY A 234 -24.73 -4.44 -0.30
CA GLY A 234 -25.05 -5.80 0.15
C GLY A 234 -23.81 -6.70 0.34
N MET A 235 -22.61 -6.13 0.39
CA MET A 235 -21.37 -6.86 0.61
C MET A 235 -21.10 -7.16 2.10
N SER A 236 -21.74 -6.40 3.00
CA SER A 236 -21.58 -6.51 4.44
C SER A 236 -22.85 -6.13 5.19
N SER A 237 -22.96 -6.54 6.46
CA SER A 237 -24.10 -6.25 7.32
C SER A 237 -24.12 -4.80 7.83
N TRP A 238 -25.23 -4.41 8.45
CA TRP A 238 -25.33 -3.12 9.16
C TRP A 238 -24.47 -3.06 10.42
N PHE A 239 -24.06 -4.20 10.97
CA PHE A 239 -23.09 -4.25 12.06
C PHE A 239 -21.75 -3.71 11.60
N TYR A 240 -21.24 -4.21 10.46
CA TYR A 240 -20.05 -3.64 9.83
C TYR A 240 -20.24 -2.15 9.52
N GLY A 241 -21.35 -1.77 8.89
CA GLY A 241 -21.61 -0.37 8.51
C GLY A 241 -21.54 0.57 9.72
N SER A 242 -22.13 0.20 10.84
CA SER A 242 -22.07 0.97 12.10
C SER A 242 -20.64 1.08 12.64
N PHE A 243 -19.89 -0.01 12.60
CA PHE A 243 -18.49 -0.04 13.01
C PHE A 243 -17.63 0.85 12.09
N ALA A 244 -17.82 0.77 10.77
CA ALA A 244 -17.11 1.59 9.78
C ALA A 244 -17.42 3.09 9.97
N ALA A 245 -18.68 3.44 10.27
CA ALA A 245 -19.07 4.82 10.57
C ALA A 245 -18.35 5.37 11.81
N ALA A 246 -18.35 4.60 12.91
CA ALA A 246 -17.67 4.99 14.14
C ALA A 246 -16.16 5.14 13.92
N LEU A 247 -15.55 4.18 13.26
CA LEU A 247 -14.11 4.19 12.95
C LEU A 247 -13.74 5.36 12.01
N GLY A 248 -14.58 5.64 11.02
CA GLY A 248 -14.44 6.78 10.11
C GLY A 248 -14.54 8.11 10.85
N ALA A 249 -15.50 8.27 11.76
CA ALA A 249 -15.64 9.48 12.58
C ALA A 249 -14.41 9.72 13.47
N ILE A 250 -13.85 8.66 14.07
CA ILE A 250 -12.61 8.75 14.86
C ILE A 250 -11.45 9.20 13.96
N PHE A 251 -11.32 8.62 12.74
CA PHE A 251 -10.26 8.98 11.82
C PHE A 251 -10.35 10.46 11.37
N VAL A 252 -11.56 10.92 11.03
CA VAL A 252 -11.82 12.35 10.73
C VAL A 252 -11.44 13.23 11.93
N GLY A 253 -11.77 12.81 13.15
CA GLY A 253 -11.40 13.51 14.39
C GLY A 253 -9.87 13.69 14.52
N PHE A 254 -9.09 12.65 14.24
CA PHE A 254 -7.63 12.73 14.19
C PHE A 254 -7.14 13.70 13.11
N CYS A 255 -7.72 13.65 11.91
CA CYS A 255 -7.36 14.54 10.81
C CYS A 255 -7.69 16.01 11.10
N VAL A 256 -8.83 16.28 11.75
CA VAL A 256 -9.19 17.63 12.23
C VAL A 256 -8.22 18.10 13.33
N ALA A 257 -7.77 17.20 14.21
CA ALA A 257 -6.76 17.54 15.20
C ALA A 257 -5.41 17.92 14.54
N VAL A 258 -5.00 17.22 13.46
CA VAL A 258 -3.84 17.63 12.64
C VAL A 258 -4.02 19.03 12.06
N TYR A 259 -5.22 19.33 11.56
CA TYR A 259 -5.50 20.65 10.97
C TYR A 259 -5.37 21.79 12.00
N ARG A 260 -5.78 21.56 13.24
CA ARG A 260 -5.78 22.56 14.33
C ARG A 260 -4.42 22.71 15.03
N GLU A 261 -3.56 21.70 14.94
CA GLU A 261 -2.28 21.69 15.62
C GLU A 261 -1.21 22.49 14.86
N THR A 262 -0.31 23.14 15.61
CA THR A 262 0.88 23.82 15.05
C THR A 262 2.13 22.94 15.01
N GLY A 263 2.09 21.75 15.65
CA GLY A 263 3.21 20.81 15.73
C GLY A 263 2.96 19.50 14.97
N ASP A 264 3.79 18.48 15.27
CA ASP A 264 3.79 17.17 14.57
C ASP A 264 3.13 16.05 15.37
N ARG A 265 2.66 16.31 16.58
CA ARG A 265 2.16 15.27 17.50
C ARG A 265 0.97 14.52 16.89
N TYR A 266 -0.04 15.26 16.42
CA TYR A 266 -1.20 14.65 15.80
C TYR A 266 -0.92 14.09 14.42
N ALA A 267 0.00 14.65 13.64
CA ALA A 267 0.45 14.07 12.38
C ALA A 267 1.03 12.65 12.59
N ARG A 268 1.89 12.46 13.61
CA ARG A 268 2.43 11.13 13.98
C ARG A 268 1.34 10.16 14.46
N ARG A 269 0.40 10.64 15.29
CA ARG A 269 -0.72 9.85 15.79
C ARG A 269 -1.68 9.44 14.66
N THR A 270 -2.00 10.36 13.77
CA THR A 270 -2.85 10.10 12.59
C THR A 270 -2.21 9.08 11.67
N PHE A 271 -0.90 9.19 11.42
CA PHE A 271 -0.17 8.20 10.64
C PHE A 271 -0.25 6.80 11.27
N ALA A 272 -0.01 6.67 12.58
CA ALA A 272 -0.10 5.38 13.27
C ALA A 272 -1.54 4.85 13.28
N PHE A 273 -2.52 5.71 13.61
CA PHE A 273 -3.92 5.33 13.66
C PHE A 273 -4.46 4.93 12.28
N SER A 274 -4.01 5.56 11.20
CA SER A 274 -4.46 5.24 9.85
C SER A 274 -4.14 3.80 9.44
N ILE A 275 -3.02 3.24 9.91
CA ILE A 275 -2.67 1.82 9.71
C ILE A 275 -3.67 0.93 10.45
N LEU A 276 -3.93 1.24 11.71
CA LEU A 276 -4.93 0.52 12.53
C LEU A 276 -6.33 0.65 11.93
N TYR A 277 -6.71 1.83 11.45
CA TYR A 277 -7.98 2.09 10.77
C TYR A 277 -8.20 1.13 9.60
N LEU A 278 -7.25 1.08 8.67
CA LEU A 278 -7.38 0.23 7.49
C LEU A 278 -7.40 -1.25 7.87
N PHE A 279 -6.54 -1.67 8.79
CA PHE A 279 -6.53 -3.04 9.30
C PHE A 279 -7.88 -3.42 9.91
N LEU A 280 -8.42 -2.60 10.83
CA LEU A 280 -9.69 -2.88 11.51
C LEU A 280 -10.88 -2.89 10.54
N LEU A 281 -10.88 -2.00 9.54
CA LEU A 281 -11.94 -1.94 8.55
C LEU A 281 -12.01 -3.23 7.73
N PHE A 282 -10.87 -3.72 7.23
CA PHE A 282 -10.81 -4.96 6.46
C PHE A 282 -10.98 -6.20 7.34
N ALA A 283 -10.49 -6.20 8.57
CA ALA A 283 -10.72 -7.28 9.54
C ALA A 283 -12.21 -7.41 9.89
N ALA A 284 -12.91 -6.28 10.04
CA ALA A 284 -14.35 -6.28 10.28
C ALA A 284 -15.14 -6.85 9.10
N LEU A 285 -14.76 -6.57 7.85
CA LEU A 285 -15.36 -7.20 6.67
C LEU A 285 -15.18 -8.72 6.66
N ILE A 286 -13.98 -9.19 6.98
CA ILE A 286 -13.68 -10.62 7.08
C ILE A 286 -14.51 -11.26 8.18
N ALA A 287 -14.58 -10.63 9.37
CA ALA A 287 -15.35 -11.14 10.50
C ALA A 287 -16.85 -11.18 10.19
N ASP A 288 -17.40 -10.15 9.57
CA ASP A 288 -18.79 -10.03 9.17
C ASP A 288 -19.21 -11.19 8.25
N LYS A 289 -18.38 -11.51 7.24
CA LYS A 289 -18.59 -12.68 6.35
C LYS A 289 -18.41 -14.00 7.12
N ALA A 290 -17.39 -14.12 7.98
CA ALA A 290 -17.08 -15.36 8.70
C ALA A 290 -18.20 -15.80 9.66
N ILE A 291 -18.90 -14.85 10.28
CA ILE A 291 -20.02 -15.13 11.20
C ILE A 291 -21.38 -15.23 10.50
N GLY A 292 -21.38 -15.15 9.15
CA GLY A 292 -22.58 -15.38 8.33
C GLY A 292 -23.65 -14.29 8.45
N LEU A 293 -23.28 -13.06 8.75
CA LEU A 293 -24.21 -11.92 8.79
C LEU A 293 -24.63 -11.43 7.39
N VAL A 294 -23.91 -11.87 6.37
CA VAL A 294 -24.23 -11.67 4.94
C VAL A 294 -24.09 -13.01 4.25
N GLY A 295 -25.16 -13.49 3.65
CA GLY A 295 -25.23 -14.73 2.88
C GLY A 295 -24.96 -14.52 1.40
#